data_56e64da2cd1c5b08a93c142af9c5eedf
#
_entry.id   56e64da2cd1c5b08a93c142af9c5eedf
#
_cell.length_a   1.000
_cell.length_b   1.000
_cell.length_c   1.000
_cell.angle_alpha   90.00
_cell.angle_beta   90.00
_cell.angle_gamma   90.00
#
_symmetry.space_group_name_H-M   'P 1'
#
loop_
_entity.id
_entity.type
_entity.pdbx_description
1 polymer ?
#
loop_
_entity_poly.entity_id
_entity_poly.type
_entity_poly.pdbx_seq_one_letter_code
_entity_poly.pdbx_strand_id
1 'polypeptide(L)'
;MEVLRDQNWLLTVGTFLPMVGVLVMLFIPKADEELHKLVALATAVATLGVGIYTLTQFDFDQAGTLQFFADTEWIKVISSNYTIGLDGMSLPLYILSMVVTVLVMIYSWNHIPSPGNPKAFLSLMLILQTGMAGTFIAQDLILFFVFFEVVLLPMYFMIGVWGGEQRQYASLKFFLYTMFGSALMLVAFIALFFKVRGALPEGVEASFSIPMLTEYGGLLGRSAQIWIFSGMFIGFAVKVPMFPFHTWLPDAHTQAPTQGSVILAAILLKLGTYGFVRIAIPTLPEAAKAWAPWIGLLAVIGIIYGAFGCLAQTDMKRLIAFSSVAHMGCVMLGISTLTPMGFNAALFALEPLAVWFSSGSTVICE
;
A
#
# COMPACT_ATOMS: atom_id res chain seq x y z
N MET A 1 -29.45 9.00 -7.20
CA MET A 1 -28.73 8.65 -5.95
C MET A 1 -28.90 7.18 -5.53
N GLU A 2 -30.03 6.52 -5.83
CA GLU A 2 -30.24 5.08 -5.53
C GLU A 2 -29.42 4.13 -6.40
N VAL A 3 -29.19 4.47 -7.68
CA VAL A 3 -28.43 3.62 -8.62
C VAL A 3 -26.97 3.41 -8.22
N LEU A 4 -26.34 4.36 -7.50
CA LEU A 4 -24.94 4.24 -7.03
C LEU A 4 -24.83 3.31 -5.81
N ARG A 5 -25.90 3.07 -5.06
CA ARG A 5 -25.90 2.13 -3.93
C ARG A 5 -25.90 0.66 -4.36
N ASP A 6 -26.42 0.33 -5.54
CA ASP A 6 -26.56 -1.07 -5.99
C ASP A 6 -25.28 -1.69 -6.57
N GLN A 7 -24.17 -0.93 -6.70
CA GLN A 7 -22.92 -1.44 -7.27
C GLN A 7 -21.81 -1.71 -6.24
N ASN A 8 -22.14 -1.92 -4.99
CA ASN A 8 -21.24 -2.18 -3.88
C ASN A 8 -20.33 -3.42 -4.11
N TRP A 9 -20.77 -4.36 -4.93
CA TRP A 9 -20.06 -5.57 -5.28
C TRP A 9 -18.82 -5.32 -6.15
N LEU A 10 -18.74 -4.20 -6.88
CA LEU A 10 -17.62 -3.89 -7.80
C LEU A 10 -16.26 -3.88 -7.11
N LEU A 11 -16.16 -3.21 -5.96
CA LEU A 11 -14.91 -3.14 -5.22
C LEU A 11 -14.49 -4.49 -4.68
N THR A 12 -15.45 -5.28 -4.17
CA THR A 12 -15.20 -6.63 -3.69
C THR A 12 -14.71 -7.54 -4.81
N VAL A 13 -15.39 -7.50 -5.98
CA VAL A 13 -14.97 -8.29 -7.14
C VAL A 13 -13.58 -7.84 -7.64
N GLY A 14 -13.35 -6.53 -7.82
CA GLY A 14 -12.06 -6.01 -8.26
C GLY A 14 -10.90 -6.38 -7.33
N THR A 15 -11.17 -6.53 -6.03
CA THR A 15 -10.15 -6.89 -5.04
C THR A 15 -9.90 -8.39 -4.97
N PHE A 16 -10.94 -9.23 -5.04
CA PHE A 16 -10.81 -10.67 -4.85
C PHE A 16 -10.75 -11.48 -6.15
N LEU A 17 -11.02 -10.88 -7.30
CA LEU A 17 -10.87 -11.56 -8.60
C LEU A 17 -9.47 -12.15 -8.82
N PRO A 18 -8.36 -11.50 -8.43
CA PRO A 18 -7.03 -12.12 -8.50
C PRO A 18 -6.93 -13.42 -7.69
N MET A 19 -7.59 -13.52 -6.53
CA MET A 19 -7.61 -14.75 -5.73
C MET A 19 -8.35 -15.88 -6.45
N VAL A 20 -9.38 -15.58 -7.24
CA VAL A 20 -10.03 -16.59 -8.09
C VAL A 20 -9.05 -17.12 -9.12
N GLY A 21 -8.22 -16.26 -9.73
CA GLY A 21 -7.14 -16.69 -10.62
C GLY A 21 -6.12 -17.60 -9.92
N VAL A 22 -5.75 -17.28 -8.68
CA VAL A 22 -4.88 -18.17 -7.88
C VAL A 22 -5.54 -19.52 -7.66
N LEU A 23 -6.82 -19.56 -7.29
CA LEU A 23 -7.55 -20.81 -7.08
C LEU A 23 -7.61 -21.65 -8.38
N VAL A 24 -7.89 -21.04 -9.52
CA VAL A 24 -7.88 -21.72 -10.82
C VAL A 24 -6.49 -22.32 -11.10
N MET A 25 -5.42 -21.54 -10.89
CA MET A 25 -4.05 -22.03 -11.11
C MET A 25 -3.69 -23.21 -10.19
N LEU A 26 -4.29 -23.34 -9.01
CA LEU A 26 -4.01 -24.50 -8.13
C LEU A 26 -4.42 -25.84 -8.77
N PHE A 27 -5.49 -25.85 -9.59
CA PHE A 27 -5.98 -27.06 -10.27
C PHE A 27 -5.21 -27.39 -11.57
N ILE A 28 -4.42 -26.46 -12.11
CA ILE A 28 -3.63 -26.67 -13.31
C ILE A 28 -2.35 -27.45 -12.96
N PRO A 29 -1.97 -28.50 -13.71
CA PRO A 29 -0.72 -29.22 -13.50
C PRO A 29 0.50 -28.31 -13.63
N LYS A 30 1.54 -28.56 -12.84
CA LYS A 30 2.77 -27.73 -12.86
C LYS A 30 3.49 -27.74 -14.20
N ALA A 31 3.28 -28.78 -15.03
CA ALA A 31 3.91 -28.90 -16.32
C ALA A 31 3.39 -27.92 -17.38
N ASP A 32 2.18 -27.39 -17.20
CA ASP A 32 1.52 -26.50 -18.16
C ASP A 32 1.87 -25.02 -17.89
N GLU A 33 3.14 -24.66 -18.05
CA GLU A 33 3.65 -23.32 -17.74
C GLU A 33 2.94 -22.20 -18.51
N GLU A 34 2.66 -22.41 -19.80
CA GLU A 34 1.98 -21.44 -20.66
C GLU A 34 0.53 -21.19 -20.20
N LEU A 35 -0.15 -22.23 -19.72
CA LEU A 35 -1.50 -22.08 -19.18
C LEU A 35 -1.50 -21.27 -17.88
N HIS A 36 -0.48 -21.42 -17.02
CA HIS A 36 -0.33 -20.58 -15.82
C HIS A 36 -0.14 -19.11 -16.18
N LYS A 37 0.70 -18.81 -17.18
CA LYS A 37 0.93 -17.44 -17.67
C LYS A 37 -0.36 -16.83 -18.24
N LEU A 38 -1.08 -17.61 -19.05
CA LEU A 38 -2.34 -17.16 -19.65
C LEU A 38 -3.40 -16.86 -18.60
N VAL A 39 -3.61 -17.76 -17.63
CA VAL A 39 -4.60 -17.57 -16.57
C VAL A 39 -4.24 -16.36 -15.70
N ALA A 40 -2.96 -16.21 -15.32
CA ALA A 40 -2.52 -15.07 -14.52
C ALA A 40 -2.73 -13.74 -15.25
N LEU A 41 -2.33 -13.65 -16.53
CA LEU A 41 -2.51 -12.44 -17.33
C LEU A 41 -3.99 -12.15 -17.58
N ALA A 42 -4.79 -13.16 -17.95
CA ALA A 42 -6.22 -13.00 -18.19
C ALA A 42 -6.94 -12.50 -16.92
N THR A 43 -6.57 -13.05 -15.75
CA THR A 43 -7.12 -12.61 -14.46
C THR A 43 -6.73 -11.17 -14.16
N ALA A 44 -5.46 -10.78 -14.34
CA ALA A 44 -5.01 -9.41 -14.10
C ALA A 44 -5.71 -8.42 -15.06
N VAL A 45 -5.86 -8.75 -16.34
CA VAL A 45 -6.57 -7.94 -17.33
C VAL A 45 -8.07 -7.83 -16.98
N ALA A 46 -8.71 -8.94 -16.57
CA ALA A 46 -10.10 -8.92 -16.13
C ALA A 46 -10.29 -8.01 -14.89
N THR A 47 -9.35 -8.07 -13.94
CA THR A 47 -9.34 -7.19 -12.75
C THR A 47 -9.20 -5.73 -13.15
N LEU A 48 -8.29 -5.41 -14.08
CA LEU A 48 -8.16 -4.06 -14.63
C LEU A 48 -9.44 -3.63 -15.35
N GLY A 49 -10.10 -4.54 -16.08
CA GLY A 49 -11.41 -4.27 -16.70
C GLY A 49 -12.47 -3.85 -15.68
N VAL A 50 -12.55 -4.53 -14.54
CA VAL A 50 -13.41 -4.13 -13.42
C VAL A 50 -13.01 -2.75 -12.88
N GLY A 51 -11.70 -2.49 -12.72
CA GLY A 51 -11.21 -1.19 -12.29
C GLY A 51 -11.57 -0.05 -13.24
N ILE A 52 -11.39 -0.25 -14.56
CA ILE A 52 -11.80 0.72 -15.58
C ILE A 52 -13.31 0.94 -15.55
N TYR A 53 -14.10 -0.11 -15.39
CA TYR A 53 -15.56 0.02 -15.24
C TYR A 53 -15.91 0.82 -13.98
N THR A 54 -15.25 0.57 -12.84
CA THR A 54 -15.40 1.38 -11.61
C THR A 54 -15.07 2.86 -11.89
N LEU A 55 -14.00 3.14 -12.64
CA LEU A 55 -13.61 4.50 -13.04
C LEU A 55 -14.70 5.19 -13.87
N THR A 56 -15.39 4.49 -14.77
CA THR A 56 -16.46 5.06 -15.60
C THR A 56 -17.74 5.35 -14.81
N GLN A 57 -17.93 4.67 -13.69
CA GLN A 57 -19.10 4.86 -12.81
C GLN A 57 -18.82 5.85 -11.67
N PHE A 58 -17.57 6.30 -11.51
CA PHE A 58 -17.19 7.22 -10.43
C PHE A 58 -17.68 8.65 -10.75
N ASP A 59 -18.35 9.26 -9.78
CA ASP A 59 -18.79 10.65 -9.86
C ASP A 59 -17.65 11.60 -9.41
N PHE A 60 -17.01 12.26 -10.35
CA PHE A 60 -15.91 13.20 -10.08
C PHE A 60 -16.38 14.51 -9.43
N ASP A 61 -17.63 14.88 -9.58
CA ASP A 61 -18.18 16.08 -8.93
C ASP A 61 -18.35 15.86 -7.41
N GLN A 62 -18.41 14.59 -6.98
CA GLN A 62 -18.48 14.18 -5.59
C GLN A 62 -17.22 13.43 -5.13
N ALA A 63 -16.06 13.73 -5.70
CA ALA A 63 -14.80 13.03 -5.41
C ALA A 63 -14.35 13.08 -3.93
N GLY A 64 -14.86 14.02 -3.15
CA GLY A 64 -14.59 14.13 -1.70
C GLY A 64 -15.44 13.19 -0.83
N THR A 65 -16.40 12.48 -1.40
CA THR A 65 -17.27 11.54 -0.67
C THR A 65 -16.91 10.09 -1.00
N LEU A 66 -17.16 9.18 -0.06
CA LEU A 66 -17.00 7.75 -0.30
C LEU A 66 -18.09 7.23 -1.23
N GLN A 67 -17.67 6.63 -2.34
CA GLN A 67 -18.54 6.00 -3.33
C GLN A 67 -18.33 4.49 -3.31
N PHE A 68 -19.31 3.73 -3.87
CA PHE A 68 -19.32 2.26 -3.83
C PHE A 68 -19.19 1.71 -2.40
N PHE A 69 -19.74 2.45 -1.44
CA PHE A 69 -19.63 2.13 -0.03
C PHE A 69 -20.39 0.85 0.31
N ALA A 70 -19.71 -0.09 0.94
CA ALA A 70 -20.31 -1.28 1.52
C ALA A 70 -19.85 -1.43 2.97
N ASP A 71 -20.78 -1.74 3.84
CA ASP A 71 -20.52 -2.04 5.25
C ASP A 71 -21.27 -3.32 5.63
N THR A 72 -20.49 -4.35 5.94
CA THR A 72 -21.02 -5.68 6.28
C THR A 72 -20.33 -6.18 7.54
N GLU A 73 -21.10 -6.67 8.48
CA GLU A 73 -20.57 -7.23 9.73
C GLU A 73 -19.63 -8.40 9.41
N TRP A 74 -18.37 -8.32 9.87
CA TRP A 74 -17.36 -9.34 9.64
C TRP A 74 -16.91 -10.01 10.93
N ILE A 75 -16.31 -9.26 11.86
CA ILE A 75 -15.83 -9.81 13.13
C ILE A 75 -16.54 -9.09 14.29
N LYS A 76 -17.74 -9.56 14.61
CA LYS A 76 -18.60 -8.96 15.63
C LYS A 76 -17.94 -8.80 17.00
N VAL A 77 -17.13 -9.78 17.40
CA VAL A 77 -16.48 -9.81 18.71
C VAL A 77 -15.58 -8.60 18.97
N ILE A 78 -14.94 -8.07 17.91
CA ILE A 78 -14.05 -6.92 18.01
C ILE A 78 -14.65 -5.65 17.39
N SER A 79 -15.92 -5.66 16.97
CA SER A 79 -16.59 -4.52 16.32
C SER A 79 -15.87 -4.05 15.05
N SER A 80 -15.30 -4.98 14.27
CA SER A 80 -14.68 -4.71 12.96
C SER A 80 -15.59 -5.22 11.85
N ASN A 81 -15.84 -4.35 10.88
CA ASN A 81 -16.71 -4.61 9.74
C ASN A 81 -15.90 -4.72 8.45
N TYR A 82 -16.44 -5.46 7.48
CA TYR A 82 -16.00 -5.37 6.10
C TYR A 82 -16.54 -4.08 5.50
N THR A 83 -15.88 -2.96 5.82
CA THR A 83 -16.25 -1.62 5.37
C THR A 83 -15.29 -1.21 4.27
N ILE A 84 -15.81 -1.01 3.07
CA ILE A 84 -15.05 -0.62 1.89
C ILE A 84 -15.68 0.61 1.23
N GLY A 85 -14.86 1.38 0.53
CA GLY A 85 -15.30 2.55 -0.24
C GLY A 85 -14.15 3.20 -0.98
N LEU A 86 -14.45 3.93 -2.03
CA LEU A 86 -13.50 4.70 -2.83
C LEU A 86 -13.86 6.18 -2.81
N ASP A 87 -12.84 7.03 -2.79
CA ASP A 87 -12.92 8.46 -3.01
C ASP A 87 -11.88 8.93 -4.04
N GLY A 88 -11.85 10.22 -4.35
CA GLY A 88 -10.93 10.78 -5.33
C GLY A 88 -9.45 10.62 -4.99
N MET A 89 -9.08 10.32 -3.73
CA MET A 89 -7.71 10.04 -3.33
C MET A 89 -7.33 8.57 -3.55
N SER A 90 -8.23 7.65 -3.21
CA SER A 90 -7.97 6.21 -3.28
C SER A 90 -8.14 5.64 -4.68
N LEU A 91 -9.03 6.21 -5.50
CA LEU A 91 -9.33 5.74 -6.86
C LEU A 91 -8.07 5.68 -7.77
N PRO A 92 -7.25 6.74 -7.90
CA PRO A 92 -6.06 6.69 -8.75
C PRO A 92 -5.07 5.60 -8.31
N LEU A 93 -4.85 5.44 -7.01
CA LEU A 93 -3.95 4.42 -6.46
C LEU A 93 -4.48 3.00 -6.66
N TYR A 94 -5.80 2.82 -6.52
CA TYR A 94 -6.48 1.56 -6.79
C TYR A 94 -6.30 1.13 -8.25
N ILE A 95 -6.60 2.02 -9.21
CA ILE A 95 -6.42 1.77 -10.65
C ILE A 95 -4.94 1.55 -10.98
N LEU A 96 -4.04 2.37 -10.44
CA LEU A 96 -2.61 2.23 -10.65
C LEU A 96 -2.10 0.84 -10.24
N SER A 97 -2.58 0.31 -9.11
CA SER A 97 -2.21 -1.03 -8.66
C SER A 97 -2.56 -2.12 -9.68
N MET A 98 -3.70 -1.97 -10.35
CA MET A 98 -4.14 -2.92 -11.39
C MET A 98 -3.34 -2.77 -12.68
N VAL A 99 -3.10 -1.54 -13.12
CA VAL A 99 -2.29 -1.24 -14.33
C VAL A 99 -0.88 -1.80 -14.17
N VAL A 100 -0.21 -1.48 -13.06
CA VAL A 100 1.15 -1.96 -12.79
C VAL A 100 1.20 -3.50 -12.76
N THR A 101 0.21 -4.14 -12.16
CA THR A 101 0.17 -5.62 -12.13
C THR A 101 0.05 -6.20 -13.53
N VAL A 102 -0.80 -5.64 -14.41
CA VAL A 102 -0.92 -6.10 -15.79
C VAL A 102 0.41 -5.94 -16.55
N LEU A 103 1.08 -4.77 -16.41
CA LEU A 103 2.38 -4.54 -17.04
C LEU A 103 3.44 -5.54 -16.57
N VAL A 104 3.49 -5.80 -15.28
CA VAL A 104 4.41 -6.77 -14.68
C VAL A 104 4.09 -8.21 -15.14
N MET A 105 2.81 -8.58 -15.29
CA MET A 105 2.40 -9.87 -15.84
C MET A 105 2.81 -10.03 -17.30
N ILE A 106 2.67 -8.99 -18.14
CA ILE A 106 3.12 -8.98 -19.53
C ILE A 106 4.64 -9.19 -19.59
N TYR A 107 5.40 -8.44 -18.79
CA TYR A 107 6.85 -8.61 -18.71
C TYR A 107 7.25 -10.02 -18.26
N SER A 108 6.53 -10.60 -17.30
CA SER A 108 6.80 -11.93 -16.76
C SER A 108 6.56 -13.06 -17.78
N TRP A 109 5.86 -12.81 -18.89
CA TRP A 109 5.57 -13.82 -19.90
C TRP A 109 6.84 -14.51 -20.42
N ASN A 110 7.87 -13.72 -20.72
CA ASN A 110 9.16 -14.21 -21.22
C ASN A 110 10.28 -14.17 -20.16
N HIS A 111 10.06 -13.56 -19.00
CA HIS A 111 11.09 -13.25 -18.02
C HIS A 111 10.73 -13.80 -16.62
N ILE A 112 10.47 -15.11 -16.53
CA ILE A 112 10.34 -15.75 -15.22
C ILE A 112 11.74 -15.94 -14.64
N PRO A 113 12.03 -15.37 -13.44
CA PRO A 113 13.37 -15.47 -12.87
C PRO A 113 13.71 -16.88 -12.35
N SER A 114 14.99 -17.21 -12.31
CA SER A 114 15.47 -18.46 -11.70
C SER A 114 15.10 -18.50 -10.20
N PRO A 115 14.69 -19.66 -9.66
CA PRO A 115 14.77 -21.03 -10.20
C PRO A 115 13.59 -21.48 -11.07
N GLY A 116 12.79 -20.58 -11.64
CA GLY A 116 11.59 -20.91 -12.42
C GLY A 116 10.35 -21.05 -11.53
N ASN A 117 9.46 -21.99 -11.87
CA ASN A 117 8.17 -22.22 -11.22
C ASN A 117 7.16 -21.06 -11.43
N PRO A 118 6.69 -20.86 -12.68
CA PRO A 118 5.75 -19.79 -13.02
C PRO A 118 4.48 -19.83 -12.17
N LYS A 119 3.96 -21.02 -11.87
CA LYS A 119 2.78 -21.22 -11.04
C LYS A 119 2.89 -20.48 -9.69
N ALA A 120 3.95 -20.73 -8.93
CA ALA A 120 4.13 -20.12 -7.62
C ALA A 120 4.41 -18.62 -7.74
N PHE A 121 5.27 -18.20 -8.68
CA PHE A 121 5.64 -16.82 -8.88
C PHE A 121 4.44 -15.93 -9.26
N LEU A 122 3.67 -16.35 -10.25
CA LEU A 122 2.49 -15.60 -10.71
C LEU A 122 1.35 -15.61 -9.69
N SER A 123 1.18 -16.72 -8.94
CA SER A 123 0.22 -16.76 -7.84
C SER A 123 0.55 -15.73 -6.76
N LEU A 124 1.82 -15.58 -6.36
CA LEU A 124 2.25 -14.57 -5.39
C LEU A 124 1.97 -13.15 -5.89
N MET A 125 2.13 -12.90 -7.19
CA MET A 125 1.81 -11.59 -7.78
C MET A 125 0.31 -11.28 -7.74
N LEU A 126 -0.56 -12.25 -7.98
CA LEU A 126 -2.02 -12.07 -7.86
C LEU A 126 -2.45 -11.84 -6.40
N ILE A 127 -1.81 -12.53 -5.45
CA ILE A 127 -2.05 -12.28 -4.02
C ILE A 127 -1.61 -10.85 -3.65
N LEU A 128 -0.44 -10.40 -4.15
CA LEU A 128 0.00 -9.01 -3.98
C LEU A 128 -1.03 -8.02 -4.51
N GLN A 129 -1.58 -8.27 -5.71
CA GLN A 129 -2.61 -7.41 -6.29
C GLN A 129 -3.84 -7.28 -5.40
N THR A 130 -4.32 -8.39 -4.82
CA THR A 130 -5.43 -8.39 -3.86
C THR A 130 -5.10 -7.54 -2.63
N GLY A 131 -3.92 -7.72 -2.03
CA GLY A 131 -3.50 -6.95 -0.87
C GLY A 131 -3.38 -5.45 -1.16
N MET A 132 -2.77 -5.08 -2.29
CA MET A 132 -2.64 -3.68 -2.70
C MET A 132 -4.00 -3.02 -2.95
N ALA A 133 -4.85 -3.65 -3.77
CA ALA A 133 -6.19 -3.15 -4.06
C ALA A 133 -7.05 -3.02 -2.79
N GLY A 134 -7.03 -4.04 -1.94
CA GLY A 134 -7.77 -4.06 -0.68
C GLY A 134 -7.35 -2.96 0.29
N THR A 135 -6.05 -2.63 0.36
CA THR A 135 -5.55 -1.56 1.24
C THR A 135 -6.12 -0.18 0.85
N PHE A 136 -6.28 0.10 -0.46
CA PHE A 136 -6.79 1.39 -0.92
C PHE A 136 -8.30 1.57 -0.77
N ILE A 137 -9.06 0.46 -0.70
CA ILE A 137 -10.52 0.52 -0.53
C ILE A 137 -10.99 0.34 0.90
N ALA A 138 -10.12 -0.16 1.79
CA ALA A 138 -10.48 -0.46 3.18
C ALA A 138 -10.84 0.82 3.95
N GLN A 139 -12.00 0.82 4.62
CA GLN A 139 -12.52 1.90 5.45
C GLN A 139 -12.69 1.48 6.92
N ASP A 140 -12.17 0.32 7.29
CA ASP A 140 -12.03 -0.18 8.66
C ASP A 140 -10.55 -0.40 8.97
N LEU A 141 -10.07 -0.02 10.16
CA LEU A 141 -8.64 -0.09 10.52
C LEU A 141 -8.09 -1.52 10.56
N ILE A 142 -8.89 -2.48 11.01
CA ILE A 142 -8.47 -3.89 11.04
C ILE A 142 -8.45 -4.47 9.64
N LEU A 143 -9.46 -4.16 8.82
CA LEU A 143 -9.49 -4.55 7.42
C LEU A 143 -8.31 -3.95 6.65
N PHE A 144 -8.03 -2.66 6.86
CA PHE A 144 -6.85 -1.99 6.31
C PHE A 144 -5.57 -2.71 6.71
N PHE A 145 -5.41 -3.02 8.00
CA PHE A 145 -4.23 -3.72 8.52
C PHE A 145 -4.05 -5.10 7.87
N VAL A 146 -5.14 -5.87 7.74
CA VAL A 146 -5.08 -7.19 7.10
C VAL A 146 -4.58 -7.10 5.67
N PHE A 147 -5.15 -6.21 4.84
CA PHE A 147 -4.70 -6.04 3.46
C PHE A 147 -3.27 -5.47 3.37
N PHE A 148 -2.91 -4.55 4.26
CA PHE A 148 -1.57 -3.98 4.36
C PHE A 148 -0.51 -5.04 4.68
N GLU A 149 -0.85 -6.07 5.47
CA GLU A 149 0.03 -7.19 5.81
C GLU A 149 0.00 -8.32 4.78
N VAL A 150 -1.12 -8.53 4.09
CA VAL A 150 -1.21 -9.57 3.03
C VAL A 150 -0.14 -9.39 1.96
N VAL A 151 0.28 -8.16 1.66
CA VAL A 151 1.35 -7.90 0.67
C VAL A 151 2.75 -8.33 1.16
N LEU A 152 2.94 -8.47 2.48
CA LEU A 152 4.26 -8.72 3.07
C LEU A 152 4.79 -10.13 2.74
N LEU A 153 3.96 -11.16 2.97
CA LEU A 153 4.36 -12.54 2.75
C LEU A 153 4.70 -12.86 1.30
N PRO A 154 3.88 -12.50 0.29
CA PRO A 154 4.24 -12.73 -1.10
C PRO A 154 5.54 -12.03 -1.49
N MET A 155 5.76 -10.79 -1.07
CA MET A 155 6.98 -10.06 -1.38
C MET A 155 8.20 -10.69 -0.70
N TYR A 156 8.08 -11.14 0.56
CA TYR A 156 9.14 -11.89 1.24
C TYR A 156 9.56 -13.13 0.45
N PHE A 157 8.61 -13.93 -0.02
CA PHE A 157 8.91 -15.11 -0.83
C PHE A 157 9.47 -14.74 -2.20
N MET A 158 8.95 -13.70 -2.85
CA MET A 158 9.47 -13.25 -4.14
C MET A 158 10.94 -12.83 -4.04
N ILE A 159 11.33 -12.10 -3.00
CA ILE A 159 12.72 -11.73 -2.78
C ILE A 159 13.54 -12.95 -2.36
N GLY A 160 13.06 -13.76 -1.42
CA GLY A 160 13.81 -14.86 -0.83
C GLY A 160 14.05 -16.06 -1.76
N VAL A 161 13.14 -16.33 -2.70
CA VAL A 161 13.23 -17.46 -3.62
C VAL A 161 13.83 -17.06 -4.98
N TRP A 162 13.35 -15.97 -5.56
CA TRP A 162 13.72 -15.51 -6.91
C TRP A 162 14.69 -14.33 -6.93
N GLY A 163 15.16 -13.89 -5.77
CA GLY A 163 16.12 -12.80 -5.64
C GLY A 163 17.56 -13.17 -5.98
N GLY A 164 18.46 -12.17 -5.92
CA GLY A 164 19.88 -12.27 -6.20
C GLY A 164 20.68 -13.05 -5.14
N GLU A 165 21.99 -12.83 -5.11
CA GLU A 165 22.91 -13.59 -4.26
C GLU A 165 22.64 -13.44 -2.75
N GLN A 166 22.30 -12.23 -2.30
CA GLN A 166 22.04 -11.95 -0.89
C GLN A 166 20.53 -11.95 -0.54
N ARG A 167 19.73 -12.67 -1.33
CA ARG A 167 18.27 -12.72 -1.22
C ARG A 167 17.73 -13.08 0.16
N GLN A 168 18.38 -14.00 0.86
CA GLN A 168 17.96 -14.43 2.20
C GLN A 168 18.06 -13.32 3.22
N TYR A 169 19.21 -12.62 3.24
CA TYR A 169 19.43 -11.48 4.12
C TYR A 169 18.44 -10.34 3.80
N ALA A 170 18.30 -9.99 2.53
CA ALA A 170 17.42 -8.91 2.10
C ALA A 170 15.95 -9.19 2.39
N SER A 171 15.48 -10.42 2.13
CA SER A 171 14.09 -10.81 2.40
C SER A 171 13.79 -10.82 3.90
N LEU A 172 14.69 -11.38 4.73
CA LEU A 172 14.52 -11.40 6.17
C LEU A 172 14.54 -9.99 6.77
N LYS A 173 15.47 -9.15 6.33
CA LYS A 173 15.53 -7.74 6.75
C LYS A 173 14.27 -6.99 6.38
N PHE A 174 13.79 -7.11 5.14
CA PHE A 174 12.53 -6.55 4.69
C PHE A 174 11.36 -6.99 5.58
N PHE A 175 11.24 -8.30 5.80
CA PHE A 175 10.16 -8.88 6.59
C PHE A 175 10.17 -8.38 8.04
N LEU A 176 11.31 -8.47 8.73
CA LEU A 176 11.41 -8.06 10.13
C LEU A 176 11.20 -6.55 10.33
N TYR A 177 11.74 -5.72 9.43
CA TYR A 177 11.54 -4.27 9.50
C TYR A 177 10.06 -3.90 9.36
N THR A 178 9.43 -4.42 8.31
CA THR A 178 8.03 -4.07 8.02
C THR A 178 7.08 -4.67 9.06
N MET A 179 7.27 -5.91 9.47
CA MET A 179 6.45 -6.56 10.50
C MET A 179 6.57 -5.85 11.87
N PHE A 180 7.78 -5.42 12.26
CA PHE A 180 7.95 -4.67 13.51
C PHE A 180 7.21 -3.32 13.46
N GLY A 181 7.33 -2.59 12.34
CA GLY A 181 6.63 -1.33 12.15
C GLY A 181 5.11 -1.49 12.20
N SER A 182 4.58 -2.47 11.48
CA SER A 182 3.14 -2.71 11.41
C SER A 182 2.56 -3.27 12.73
N ALA A 183 3.34 -4.03 13.50
CA ALA A 183 2.92 -4.45 14.84
C ALA A 183 2.70 -3.24 15.77
N LEU A 184 3.60 -2.25 15.75
CA LEU A 184 3.42 -1.01 16.51
C LEU A 184 2.21 -0.20 16.01
N MET A 185 1.98 -0.18 14.70
CA MET A 185 0.80 0.44 14.11
C MET A 185 -0.48 -0.23 14.57
N LEU A 186 -0.53 -1.57 14.61
CA LEU A 186 -1.70 -2.32 15.09
C LEU A 186 -1.99 -1.99 16.56
N VAL A 187 -0.96 -1.95 17.41
CA VAL A 187 -1.12 -1.54 18.82
C VAL A 187 -1.70 -0.13 18.91
N ALA A 188 -1.25 0.79 18.05
CA ALA A 188 -1.78 2.14 17.98
C ALA A 188 -3.25 2.17 17.53
N PHE A 189 -3.64 1.36 16.55
CA PHE A 189 -5.03 1.22 16.10
C PHE A 189 -5.95 0.72 17.22
N ILE A 190 -5.51 -0.31 17.94
CA ILE A 190 -6.24 -0.84 19.09
C ILE A 190 -6.35 0.22 20.21
N ALA A 191 -5.25 0.92 20.50
CA ALA A 191 -5.24 2.00 21.50
C ALA A 191 -6.18 3.15 21.11
N LEU A 192 -6.21 3.52 19.82
CA LEU A 192 -7.14 4.52 19.29
C LEU A 192 -8.59 4.10 19.53
N PHE A 193 -8.94 2.87 19.13
CA PHE A 193 -10.28 2.34 19.30
C PHE A 193 -10.75 2.40 20.78
N PHE A 194 -9.95 1.88 21.71
CA PHE A 194 -10.33 1.89 23.12
C PHE A 194 -10.43 3.30 23.70
N LYS A 195 -9.57 4.22 23.27
CA LYS A 195 -9.62 5.61 23.72
C LYS A 195 -10.84 6.35 23.18
N VAL A 196 -11.15 6.17 21.89
CA VAL A 196 -12.34 6.74 21.27
C VAL A 196 -13.59 6.16 21.92
N ARG A 197 -13.66 4.82 22.11
CA ARG A 197 -14.77 4.17 22.78
C ARG A 197 -15.08 4.77 24.16
N GLY A 198 -14.03 5.14 24.92
CA GLY A 198 -14.20 5.79 26.23
C GLY A 198 -14.62 7.25 26.18
N ALA A 199 -14.60 7.88 25.01
CA ALA A 199 -14.94 9.30 24.78
C ALA A 199 -16.25 9.48 23.98
N LEU A 200 -16.87 8.38 23.52
CA LEU A 200 -18.11 8.44 22.73
C LEU A 200 -19.29 8.91 23.58
N PRO A 201 -20.24 9.65 22.97
CA PRO A 201 -21.54 9.97 23.57
C PRO A 201 -22.36 8.71 23.86
N GLU A 202 -23.29 8.79 24.82
CA GLU A 202 -24.24 7.71 25.09
C GLU A 202 -25.07 7.35 23.83
N GLY A 203 -25.15 6.08 23.52
CA GLY A 203 -25.92 5.55 22.38
C GLY A 203 -25.13 5.41 21.07
N VAL A 204 -23.85 5.81 21.03
CA VAL A 204 -23.00 5.58 19.86
C VAL A 204 -22.14 4.32 20.08
N GLU A 205 -22.30 3.34 19.19
CA GLU A 205 -21.50 2.11 19.23
C GLU A 205 -20.09 2.34 18.64
N ALA A 206 -19.08 1.85 19.36
CA ALA A 206 -17.69 1.94 18.89
C ALA A 206 -17.44 0.93 17.77
N SER A 207 -16.79 1.36 16.69
CA SER A 207 -16.31 0.50 15.61
C SER A 207 -14.89 0.89 15.16
N PHE A 208 -14.24 0.03 14.40
CA PHE A 208 -12.96 0.34 13.77
C PHE A 208 -13.11 1.12 12.45
N SER A 209 -14.30 1.62 12.13
CA SER A 209 -14.55 2.45 10.96
C SER A 209 -13.67 3.70 10.95
N ILE A 210 -12.91 3.90 9.86
CA ILE A 210 -12.03 5.07 9.70
C ILE A 210 -12.82 6.38 9.74
N PRO A 211 -13.97 6.54 9.03
CA PRO A 211 -14.78 7.74 9.14
C PRO A 211 -15.20 8.06 10.57
N MET A 212 -15.70 7.07 11.32
CA MET A 212 -16.09 7.25 12.72
C MET A 212 -14.90 7.65 13.60
N LEU A 213 -13.78 6.95 13.48
CA LEU A 213 -12.59 7.26 14.28
C LEU A 213 -11.99 8.62 13.92
N THR A 214 -12.17 9.08 12.69
CA THR A 214 -11.77 10.43 12.26
C THR A 214 -12.67 11.50 12.88
N GLU A 215 -13.97 11.26 12.99
CA GLU A 215 -14.92 12.17 13.59
C GLU A 215 -14.64 12.36 15.10
N TYR A 216 -14.42 11.27 15.82
CA TYR A 216 -14.27 11.30 17.29
C TYR A 216 -12.82 11.34 17.78
N GLY A 217 -11.83 11.05 16.96
CA GLY A 217 -10.41 11.01 17.33
C GLY A 217 -9.88 12.37 17.79
N GLY A 218 -10.40 13.46 17.22
CA GLY A 218 -10.08 14.84 17.63
C GLY A 218 -10.50 15.20 19.06
N LEU A 219 -11.47 14.47 19.65
CA LEU A 219 -11.92 14.67 21.04
C LEU A 219 -10.92 14.15 22.07
N LEU A 220 -9.97 13.32 21.67
CA LEU A 220 -8.96 12.78 22.58
C LEU A 220 -7.99 13.88 23.06
N GLY A 221 -7.60 13.80 24.33
CA GLY A 221 -6.59 14.71 24.87
C GLY A 221 -5.27 14.62 24.09
N ARG A 222 -4.60 15.77 23.91
CA ARG A 222 -3.38 15.93 23.11
C ARG A 222 -2.30 14.87 23.40
N SER A 223 -2.07 14.54 24.68
CA SER A 223 -1.08 13.51 25.05
C SER A 223 -1.43 12.12 24.49
N ALA A 224 -2.70 11.72 24.57
CA ALA A 224 -3.15 10.45 24.01
C ALA A 224 -3.00 10.42 22.49
N GLN A 225 -3.39 11.52 21.80
CA GLN A 225 -3.20 11.64 20.36
C GLN A 225 -1.72 11.50 19.97
N ILE A 226 -0.79 12.14 20.69
CA ILE A 226 0.66 12.06 20.37
C ILE A 226 1.18 10.63 20.51
N TRP A 227 0.86 9.91 21.56
CA TRP A 227 1.33 8.53 21.74
C TRP A 227 0.79 7.57 20.68
N ILE A 228 -0.51 7.67 20.37
CA ILE A 228 -1.15 6.84 19.34
C ILE A 228 -0.57 7.18 17.96
N PHE A 229 -0.44 8.45 17.64
CA PHE A 229 0.18 8.90 16.39
C PHE A 229 1.61 8.41 16.25
N SER A 230 2.40 8.40 17.34
CA SER A 230 3.78 7.93 17.31
C SER A 230 3.88 6.45 16.90
N GLY A 231 2.95 5.61 17.41
CA GLY A 231 2.88 4.20 17.00
C GLY A 231 2.50 4.04 15.52
N MET A 232 1.49 4.78 15.03
CA MET A 232 1.12 4.81 13.62
C MET A 232 2.26 5.36 12.75
N PHE A 233 2.91 6.43 13.21
CA PHE A 233 4.04 7.06 12.52
C PHE A 233 5.16 6.04 12.24
N ILE A 234 5.58 5.26 13.24
CA ILE A 234 6.65 4.27 13.05
C ILE A 234 6.24 3.25 12.00
N GLY A 235 5.01 2.72 12.06
CA GLY A 235 4.53 1.73 11.09
C GLY A 235 4.52 2.26 9.66
N PHE A 236 3.97 3.43 9.46
CA PHE A 236 3.94 4.05 8.14
C PHE A 236 5.31 4.55 7.69
N ALA A 237 6.14 5.11 8.58
CA ALA A 237 7.49 5.60 8.27
C ALA A 237 8.43 4.47 7.84
N VAL A 238 8.29 3.27 8.40
CA VAL A 238 9.00 2.07 7.94
C VAL A 238 8.58 1.72 6.51
N LYS A 239 7.28 1.76 6.20
CA LYS A 239 6.76 1.39 4.87
C LYS A 239 7.10 2.43 3.80
N VAL A 240 7.08 3.73 4.15
CA VAL A 240 7.42 4.89 3.28
C VAL A 240 8.93 5.01 3.03
N PRO A 241 9.77 4.23 3.56
CA PRO A 241 11.16 4.28 3.97
C PRO A 241 11.69 5.68 4.30
N MET A 242 11.09 6.30 5.30
CA MET A 242 11.59 7.56 5.84
C MET A 242 12.92 7.37 6.58
N PHE A 243 13.80 8.37 6.54
CA PHE A 243 14.98 8.36 7.42
C PHE A 243 14.53 8.36 8.91
N PRO A 244 15.12 7.53 9.78
CA PRO A 244 16.18 6.53 9.60
C PRO A 244 15.69 5.11 9.23
N PHE A 245 14.40 4.89 9.00
CA PHE A 245 13.77 3.58 8.81
C PHE A 245 13.88 3.01 7.37
N HIS A 246 14.70 3.64 6.51
CA HIS A 246 14.80 3.34 5.08
C HIS A 246 15.75 2.19 4.72
N THR A 247 16.58 1.70 5.65
CA THR A 247 17.75 0.84 5.35
C THR A 247 17.40 -0.53 4.75
N TRP A 248 16.15 -0.97 4.87
CA TRP A 248 15.66 -2.20 4.27
C TRP A 248 15.44 -2.08 2.75
N LEU A 249 15.09 -0.87 2.27
CA LEU A 249 14.68 -0.66 0.88
C LEU A 249 15.81 -0.87 -0.13
N PRO A 250 17.03 -0.31 0.03
CA PRO A 250 18.14 -0.57 -0.89
C PRO A 250 18.47 -2.06 -1.02
N ASP A 251 18.48 -2.80 0.08
CA ASP A 251 18.81 -4.22 0.08
C ASP A 251 17.68 -5.04 -0.58
N ALA A 252 16.42 -4.80 -0.20
CA ALA A 252 15.27 -5.49 -0.78
C ALA A 252 15.14 -5.21 -2.29
N HIS A 253 15.28 -3.93 -2.70
CA HIS A 253 15.12 -3.52 -4.10
C HIS A 253 16.23 -4.08 -5.00
N THR A 254 17.47 -4.09 -4.52
CA THR A 254 18.61 -4.61 -5.27
C THR A 254 18.51 -6.13 -5.46
N GLN A 255 18.06 -6.85 -4.43
CA GLN A 255 17.99 -8.32 -4.47
C GLN A 255 16.68 -8.83 -5.10
N ALA A 256 15.60 -8.06 -5.08
CA ALA A 256 14.33 -8.49 -5.66
C ALA A 256 14.45 -8.76 -7.18
N PRO A 257 13.67 -9.74 -7.71
CA PRO A 257 13.51 -9.87 -9.15
C PRO A 257 12.88 -8.58 -9.72
N THR A 258 13.11 -8.28 -11.00
CA THR A 258 12.64 -7.04 -11.64
C THR A 258 11.16 -6.78 -11.39
N GLN A 259 10.32 -7.81 -11.52
CA GLN A 259 8.88 -7.75 -11.25
C GLN A 259 8.57 -7.31 -9.81
N GLY A 260 9.27 -7.90 -8.84
CA GLY A 260 9.14 -7.53 -7.43
C GLY A 260 9.58 -6.10 -7.17
N SER A 261 10.70 -5.66 -7.78
CA SER A 261 11.20 -4.29 -7.67
C SER A 261 10.21 -3.26 -8.23
N VAL A 262 9.57 -3.56 -9.38
CA VAL A 262 8.56 -2.66 -9.97
C VAL A 262 7.36 -2.51 -9.04
N ILE A 263 6.78 -3.61 -8.54
CA ILE A 263 5.62 -3.58 -7.63
C ILE A 263 6.00 -2.86 -6.33
N LEU A 264 7.19 -3.13 -5.78
CA LEU A 264 7.67 -2.51 -4.55
C LEU A 264 7.75 -0.99 -4.71
N ALA A 265 8.41 -0.50 -5.76
CA ALA A 265 8.59 0.93 -5.99
C ALA A 265 7.28 1.62 -6.42
N ALA A 266 6.49 0.97 -7.29
CA ALA A 266 5.29 1.57 -7.85
C ALA A 266 4.14 1.68 -6.84
N ILE A 267 3.95 0.68 -5.95
CA ILE A 267 2.74 0.59 -5.13
C ILE A 267 3.06 0.44 -3.64
N LEU A 268 3.97 -0.47 -3.23
CA LEU A 268 4.13 -0.80 -1.82
C LEU A 268 4.57 0.39 -0.96
N LEU A 269 5.40 1.28 -1.49
CA LEU A 269 5.80 2.51 -0.79
C LEU A 269 4.62 3.46 -0.59
N LYS A 270 3.68 3.50 -1.56
CA LYS A 270 2.50 4.36 -1.51
C LYS A 270 1.46 3.91 -0.48
N LEU A 271 1.44 2.63 -0.11
CA LEU A 271 0.56 2.15 0.97
C LEU A 271 0.83 2.88 2.29
N GLY A 272 2.10 3.15 2.59
CA GLY A 272 2.46 3.89 3.81
C GLY A 272 2.08 5.37 3.76
N THR A 273 2.31 6.04 2.63
CA THR A 273 1.89 7.45 2.45
C THR A 273 0.37 7.59 2.45
N TYR A 274 -0.34 6.66 1.82
CA TYR A 274 -1.80 6.60 1.87
C TYR A 274 -2.29 6.46 3.32
N GLY A 275 -1.65 5.60 4.13
CA GLY A 275 -1.96 5.45 5.55
C GLY A 275 -1.76 6.74 6.37
N PHE A 276 -0.71 7.52 6.06
CA PHE A 276 -0.52 8.84 6.69
C PHE A 276 -1.68 9.80 6.37
N VAL A 277 -2.01 9.93 5.09
CA VAL A 277 -3.00 10.91 4.62
C VAL A 277 -4.42 10.46 4.95
N ARG A 278 -4.70 9.15 4.86
CA ARG A 278 -6.04 8.60 5.08
C ARG A 278 -6.39 8.38 6.54
N ILE A 279 -5.42 7.96 7.35
CA ILE A 279 -5.68 7.51 8.72
C ILE A 279 -5.02 8.43 9.74
N ALA A 280 -3.69 8.51 9.78
CA ALA A 280 -2.99 9.11 10.90
C ALA A 280 -3.29 10.61 11.07
N ILE A 281 -3.23 11.38 9.99
CA ILE A 281 -3.38 12.84 10.03
C ILE A 281 -4.82 13.28 10.31
N PRO A 282 -5.85 12.79 9.58
CA PRO A 282 -7.20 13.24 9.82
C PRO A 282 -7.78 12.77 11.16
N THR A 283 -7.39 11.57 11.61
CA THR A 283 -7.90 11.01 12.87
C THR A 283 -7.33 11.71 14.11
N LEU A 284 -6.05 12.16 14.06
CA LEU A 284 -5.35 12.72 15.21
C LEU A 284 -4.74 14.10 14.90
N PRO A 285 -5.59 15.14 14.69
CA PRO A 285 -5.15 16.43 14.15
C PRO A 285 -4.17 17.18 15.06
N GLU A 286 -4.32 17.13 16.39
CA GLU A 286 -3.39 17.79 17.32
C GLU A 286 -2.02 17.11 17.35
N ALA A 287 -1.99 15.78 17.22
CA ALA A 287 -0.74 15.06 17.10
C ALA A 287 -0.09 15.31 15.73
N ALA A 288 -0.87 15.36 14.65
CA ALA A 288 -0.38 15.68 13.32
C ALA A 288 0.33 17.05 13.30
N LYS A 289 -0.26 18.09 13.91
CA LYS A 289 0.37 19.41 14.07
C LYS A 289 1.67 19.35 14.88
N ALA A 290 1.70 18.56 15.95
CA ALA A 290 2.89 18.41 16.79
C ALA A 290 4.03 17.66 16.07
N TRP A 291 3.69 16.65 15.25
CA TRP A 291 4.65 15.85 14.50
C TRP A 291 5.06 16.47 13.16
N ALA A 292 4.28 17.38 12.58
CA ALA A 292 4.55 17.99 11.29
C ALA A 292 5.99 18.53 11.12
N PRO A 293 6.56 19.31 12.07
CA PRO A 293 7.94 19.79 11.94
C PRO A 293 8.96 18.64 11.97
N TRP A 294 8.71 17.59 12.74
CA TRP A 294 9.60 16.42 12.80
C TRP A 294 9.52 15.59 11.52
N ILE A 295 8.31 15.37 10.99
CA ILE A 295 8.10 14.72 9.69
C ILE A 295 8.83 15.50 8.60
N GLY A 296 8.68 16.83 8.56
CA GLY A 296 9.37 17.70 7.62
C GLY A 296 10.90 17.63 7.74
N LEU A 297 11.42 17.66 8.97
CA LEU A 297 12.86 17.51 9.22
C LEU A 297 13.40 16.17 8.72
N LEU A 298 12.75 15.05 9.08
CA LEU A 298 13.16 13.72 8.66
C LEU A 298 13.03 13.55 7.14
N ALA A 299 12.03 14.17 6.52
CA ALA A 299 11.85 14.20 5.08
C ALA A 299 13.03 14.91 4.39
N VAL A 300 13.43 16.09 4.85
CA VAL A 300 14.58 16.85 4.31
C VAL A 300 15.87 16.04 4.47
N ILE A 301 16.10 15.44 5.65
CA ILE A 301 17.26 14.57 5.87
C ILE A 301 17.23 13.39 4.86
N GLY A 302 16.06 12.77 4.66
CA GLY A 302 15.86 11.68 3.69
C GLY A 302 16.18 12.09 2.25
N ILE A 303 15.76 13.29 1.83
CA ILE A 303 16.07 13.85 0.51
C ILE A 303 17.58 14.00 0.33
N ILE A 304 18.25 14.68 1.25
CA ILE A 304 19.69 14.94 1.17
C ILE A 304 20.48 13.63 1.24
N TYR A 305 20.17 12.79 2.23
CA TYR A 305 20.82 11.49 2.40
C TYR A 305 20.62 10.57 1.19
N GLY A 306 19.39 10.50 0.68
CA GLY A 306 19.07 9.69 -0.50
C GLY A 306 19.80 10.18 -1.76
N ALA A 307 19.89 11.50 -1.98
CA ALA A 307 20.63 12.08 -3.09
C ALA A 307 22.15 11.78 -3.01
N PHE A 308 22.77 11.98 -1.85
CA PHE A 308 24.19 11.58 -1.68
C PHE A 308 24.38 10.06 -1.77
N GLY A 309 23.39 9.28 -1.29
CA GLY A 309 23.37 7.83 -1.45
C GLY A 309 23.39 7.41 -2.91
N CYS A 310 22.64 8.09 -3.80
CA CYS A 310 22.67 7.83 -5.25
C CYS A 310 24.07 8.08 -5.85
N LEU A 311 24.71 9.19 -5.50
CA LEU A 311 26.03 9.54 -6.03
C LEU A 311 27.12 8.55 -5.62
N ALA A 312 26.95 7.86 -4.50
CA ALA A 312 27.92 6.90 -3.96
C ALA A 312 27.76 5.47 -4.52
N GLN A 313 26.70 5.19 -5.31
CA GLN A 313 26.44 3.84 -5.81
C GLN A 313 27.10 3.59 -7.15
N THR A 314 27.61 2.37 -7.30
CA THR A 314 28.11 1.81 -8.58
C THR A 314 27.10 0.84 -9.20
N ASP A 315 26.21 0.28 -8.40
CA ASP A 315 25.11 -0.61 -8.82
C ASP A 315 23.88 0.20 -9.16
N MET A 316 23.34 0.01 -10.38
CA MET A 316 22.20 0.78 -10.91
C MET A 316 20.89 0.52 -10.16
N LYS A 317 20.64 -0.75 -9.77
CA LYS A 317 19.44 -1.06 -8.96
C LYS A 317 19.52 -0.37 -7.60
N ARG A 318 20.68 -0.33 -7.00
CA ARG A 318 20.90 0.31 -5.70
C ARG A 318 20.81 1.83 -5.79
N LEU A 319 21.29 2.42 -6.90
CA LEU A 319 21.12 3.85 -7.20
C LEU A 319 19.61 4.21 -7.29
N ILE A 320 18.81 3.42 -8.04
CA ILE A 320 17.37 3.60 -8.16
C ILE A 320 16.68 3.47 -6.79
N ALA A 321 17.12 2.54 -5.95
CA ALA A 321 16.57 2.38 -4.60
C ALA A 321 16.79 3.61 -3.72
N PHE A 322 18.00 4.21 -3.74
CA PHE A 322 18.28 5.44 -3.01
C PHE A 322 17.52 6.64 -3.59
N SER A 323 17.32 6.69 -4.92
CA SER A 323 16.49 7.73 -5.52
C SER A 323 15.04 7.65 -5.03
N SER A 324 14.51 6.43 -4.81
CA SER A 324 13.18 6.24 -4.20
C SER A 324 13.11 6.81 -2.78
N VAL A 325 14.16 6.67 -1.97
CA VAL A 325 14.23 7.27 -0.62
C VAL A 325 14.14 8.80 -0.71
N ALA A 326 14.91 9.41 -1.63
CA ALA A 326 14.87 10.87 -1.83
C ALA A 326 13.48 11.35 -2.31
N HIS A 327 12.89 10.67 -3.27
CA HIS A 327 11.56 11.02 -3.79
C HIS A 327 10.45 10.86 -2.74
N MET A 328 10.47 9.78 -1.97
CA MET A 328 9.52 9.61 -0.85
C MET A 328 9.73 10.69 0.22
N GLY A 329 10.96 11.17 0.41
CA GLY A 329 11.24 12.35 1.22
C GLY A 329 10.51 13.60 0.71
N CYS A 330 10.52 13.86 -0.61
CA CYS A 330 9.76 15.00 -1.19
C CYS A 330 8.24 14.86 -0.94
N VAL A 331 7.70 13.66 -1.10
CA VAL A 331 6.29 13.38 -0.82
C VAL A 331 5.96 13.66 0.65
N MET A 332 6.77 13.15 1.58
CA MET A 332 6.55 13.36 3.01
C MET A 332 6.75 14.82 3.43
N LEU A 333 7.62 15.56 2.76
CA LEU A 333 7.75 17.00 2.97
C LEU A 333 6.46 17.73 2.59
N GLY A 334 5.87 17.39 1.43
CA GLY A 334 4.56 17.93 1.03
C GLY A 334 3.47 17.62 2.06
N ILE A 335 3.39 16.37 2.53
CA ILE A 335 2.42 15.95 3.54
C ILE A 335 2.64 16.70 4.88
N SER A 336 3.88 16.95 5.28
CA SER A 336 4.22 17.62 6.54
C SER A 336 3.74 19.07 6.61
N THR A 337 3.45 19.70 5.48
CA THR A 337 2.92 21.08 5.46
C THR A 337 1.50 21.19 6.02
N LEU A 338 0.77 20.08 6.09
CA LEU A 338 -0.65 19.99 6.50
C LEU A 338 -1.55 21.00 5.77
N THR A 339 -1.21 21.31 4.52
CA THR A 339 -1.99 22.22 3.66
C THR A 339 -2.60 21.46 2.47
N PRO A 340 -3.77 21.88 1.95
CA PRO A 340 -4.35 21.26 0.77
C PRO A 340 -3.40 21.24 -0.45
N MET A 341 -2.63 22.31 -0.64
CA MET A 341 -1.63 22.40 -1.70
C MET A 341 -0.52 21.35 -1.52
N GLY A 342 -0.01 21.18 -0.28
CA GLY A 342 1.02 20.19 0.03
C GLY A 342 0.53 18.76 -0.15
N PHE A 343 -0.72 18.46 0.27
CA PHE A 343 -1.33 17.15 0.04
C PHE A 343 -1.52 16.86 -1.45
N ASN A 344 -2.04 17.82 -2.22
CA ASN A 344 -2.22 17.66 -3.67
C ASN A 344 -0.87 17.46 -4.37
N ALA A 345 0.15 18.24 -4.02
CA ALA A 345 1.50 18.07 -4.56
C ALA A 345 2.10 16.69 -4.23
N ALA A 346 1.90 16.23 -2.98
CA ALA A 346 2.36 14.91 -2.56
C ALA A 346 1.64 13.78 -3.32
N LEU A 347 0.33 13.84 -3.46
CA LEU A 347 -0.47 12.87 -4.21
C LEU A 347 -0.07 12.86 -5.69
N PHE A 348 0.07 14.04 -6.30
CA PHE A 348 0.54 14.16 -7.68
C PHE A 348 1.94 13.56 -7.86
N ALA A 349 2.86 13.76 -6.90
CA ALA A 349 4.21 13.18 -6.96
C ALA A 349 4.22 11.66 -6.77
N LEU A 350 3.19 11.05 -6.18
CA LEU A 350 3.09 9.59 -6.05
C LEU A 350 2.80 8.90 -7.39
N GLU A 351 2.02 9.49 -8.29
CA GLU A 351 1.60 8.86 -9.54
C GLU A 351 2.72 8.75 -10.59
N PRO A 352 3.46 9.83 -10.96
CA PRO A 352 4.50 9.74 -11.97
C PRO A 352 5.64 8.81 -11.60
N LEU A 353 5.98 8.72 -10.31
CA LEU A 353 7.02 7.82 -9.81
C LEU A 353 6.73 6.36 -10.15
N ALA A 354 5.47 5.92 -10.12
CA ALA A 354 5.09 4.56 -10.47
C ALA A 354 5.35 4.27 -11.97
N VAL A 355 5.04 5.21 -12.85
CA VAL A 355 5.24 5.06 -14.30
C VAL A 355 6.72 5.13 -14.65
N TRP A 356 7.48 6.03 -14.04
CA TRP A 356 8.92 6.17 -14.28
C TRP A 356 9.71 4.93 -13.84
N PHE A 357 9.39 4.37 -12.67
CA PHE A 357 10.07 3.17 -12.18
C PHE A 357 9.67 1.91 -12.95
N SER A 358 8.43 1.80 -13.44
CA SER A 358 8.03 0.65 -14.28
C SER A 358 8.74 0.67 -15.64
N SER A 359 8.92 1.84 -16.26
CA SER A 359 9.63 1.97 -17.53
C SER A 359 11.15 1.93 -17.37
N GLY A 360 11.70 2.56 -16.32
CA GLY A 360 13.15 2.59 -16.07
C GLY A 360 13.75 1.24 -15.69
N SER A 361 13.05 0.44 -14.87
CA SER A 361 13.56 -0.89 -14.47
C SER A 361 13.50 -1.92 -15.59
N THR A 362 12.61 -1.78 -16.58
CA THR A 362 12.57 -2.66 -17.77
C THR A 362 13.66 -2.32 -18.78
N VAL A 363 14.04 -1.05 -18.93
CA VAL A 363 15.09 -0.61 -19.88
C VAL A 363 16.51 -0.83 -19.36
N ILE A 364 16.68 -0.93 -18.03
CA ILE A 364 18.00 -0.98 -17.38
C ILE A 364 18.46 -2.42 -17.09
N CYS A 365 17.58 -3.41 -17.20
CA CYS A 365 17.87 -4.82 -16.91
C CYS A 365 18.16 -5.67 -18.17
N GLU A 366 18.22 -5.08 -19.36
CA GLU A 366 18.81 -5.64 -20.58
C GLU A 366 20.26 -5.14 -20.72
#